data_9d62e571bae2e25416c4180ae5698ee1
#
_entry.id   9d62e571bae2e25416c4180ae5698ee1
#
_cell.length_a   1.000
_cell.length_b   1.000
_cell.length_c   1.000
_cell.angle_alpha   90.00
_cell.angle_beta   90.00
_cell.angle_gamma   90.00
#
_symmetry.space_group_name_H-M   'P 1'
#
loop_
_entity.id
_entity.type
_entity.pdbx_description
1 polymer ?
#
loop_
_entity_poly.entity_id
_entity_poly.type
_entity_poly.pdbx_seq_one_letter_code
_entity_poly.pdbx_strand_id
1 'polypeptide(L)'
;MTDHLGAFYLGFDLSTQQLKCLVIDQNLKLVHSETVVFEKELAHYKTEKGVYFHEDGTAECPVAMWLEAIDMVFEKMSKQDHIDLSLVKAMSGSCQQHGSVYWSQEGPQMLPQLTVEASLKDQLAARAFSRKVCPNWQDHSTGSECHQFEEACGGAAELAHITGSRAHHRFTGPQIMKIAKKEPETYAKTGKISLVSSFLASILAGQFTTLEEADACGMNLYDIEKRAYDDKLLKLVDDDSQRLKKKLGGAPIPSENPTPVGIISSYFVEKYGLNPDCQIYPFTGDNLATICSLPLQPNDVLVSLGTSTTILLVTDQYHPSPNYHLFLHPTIPKHYMGMICYCNGALAREKIRDQMSETHDWEPFNAAVTSQSLNNDNEIACYFPLGEIVPSVPSSYRRAVFGKSADGEDESLRLVDAFESVAHDAKNIVESQALSCRVRISPLLSEDCSDTSCKMGSSQVHFDCDNFPLTEYTKRPRRAFFVGGASKNDAIVTRFAQVLGATEGNYRLETPNSCALGGCYRALWSHLSHENLTPLAFDQFLNKTFRWDTDVNSIGLTEKKDWLHYNSKIHALSELEKTL
;
A
#
# COMPACT_ATOMS: atom_id res chain seq x y z
N MET A 1 -31.85 -9.20 29.18
CA MET A 1 -30.70 -10.13 29.07
C MET A 1 -29.56 -9.32 28.55
N THR A 2 -28.71 -8.81 29.43
CA THR A 2 -27.46 -8.14 29.03
C THR A 2 -26.49 -9.25 28.67
N ASP A 3 -26.47 -9.64 27.39
CA ASP A 3 -25.37 -10.42 26.88
C ASP A 3 -24.10 -9.62 27.17
N HIS A 4 -23.10 -10.29 27.71
CA HIS A 4 -21.80 -9.74 28.05
C HIS A 4 -21.22 -9.07 26.79
N LEU A 5 -21.41 -7.76 26.64
CA LEU A 5 -20.73 -6.94 25.66
C LEU A 5 -19.24 -7.07 25.98
N GLY A 6 -18.53 -7.83 25.16
CA GLY A 6 -17.09 -8.03 25.28
C GLY A 6 -16.34 -6.74 24.97
N ALA A 7 -15.03 -6.75 25.18
CA ALA A 7 -14.14 -5.65 24.81
C ALA A 7 -14.18 -5.35 23.32
N PHE A 8 -14.09 -4.07 22.96
CA PHE A 8 -14.01 -3.59 21.58
C PHE A 8 -12.61 -3.07 21.24
N TYR A 9 -12.28 -3.17 19.95
CA TYR A 9 -11.02 -2.71 19.38
C TYR A 9 -11.32 -1.92 18.12
N LEU A 10 -10.74 -0.72 18.01
CA LEU A 10 -10.99 0.18 16.90
C LEU A 10 -9.83 0.21 15.92
N GLY A 11 -10.17 0.19 14.62
CA GLY A 11 -9.23 0.40 13.54
C GLY A 11 -9.68 1.55 12.65
N PHE A 12 -8.77 2.50 12.45
CA PHE A 12 -9.02 3.67 11.62
C PHE A 12 -8.37 3.51 10.24
N ASP A 13 -8.94 4.20 9.25
CA ASP A 13 -8.33 4.46 7.96
C ASP A 13 -8.59 5.92 7.55
N LEU A 14 -7.59 6.76 7.74
CA LEU A 14 -7.60 8.14 7.24
C LEU A 14 -7.02 8.16 5.83
N SER A 15 -7.87 7.84 4.87
CA SER A 15 -7.53 7.83 3.45
C SER A 15 -7.71 9.21 2.81
N THR A 16 -7.45 9.31 1.51
CA THR A 16 -7.51 10.60 0.80
C THR A 16 -8.92 11.21 0.78
N GLN A 17 -9.96 10.37 0.67
CA GLN A 17 -11.34 10.83 0.42
C GLN A 17 -12.27 10.70 1.63
N GLN A 18 -11.82 10.01 2.68
CA GLN A 18 -12.67 9.70 3.84
C GLN A 18 -11.84 9.33 5.07
N LEU A 19 -12.47 9.48 6.24
CA LEU A 19 -12.05 8.84 7.46
C LEU A 19 -13.03 7.71 7.78
N LYS A 20 -12.51 6.50 7.94
CA LYS A 20 -13.28 5.34 8.34
C LYS A 20 -12.81 4.82 9.69
N CYS A 21 -13.77 4.32 10.49
CA CYS A 21 -13.50 3.62 11.73
C CYS A 21 -14.29 2.31 11.75
N LEU A 22 -13.59 1.22 12.01
CA LEU A 22 -14.20 -0.09 12.24
C LEU A 22 -14.12 -0.45 13.73
N VAL A 23 -15.12 -1.16 14.19
CA VAL A 23 -15.19 -1.73 15.55
C VAL A 23 -15.27 -3.24 15.44
N ILE A 24 -14.32 -3.94 16.04
CA ILE A 24 -14.35 -5.39 16.15
C ILE A 24 -14.47 -5.84 17.61
N ASP A 25 -14.96 -7.06 17.80
CA ASP A 25 -14.88 -7.76 19.10
C ASP A 25 -13.56 -8.55 19.22
N GLN A 26 -13.38 -9.19 20.35
CA GLN A 26 -12.20 -10.03 20.66
C GLN A 26 -12.06 -11.28 19.76
N ASN A 27 -13.10 -11.64 18.99
CA ASN A 27 -13.13 -12.77 18.07
C ASN A 27 -12.93 -12.34 16.61
N LEU A 28 -12.39 -11.15 16.36
CA LEU A 28 -12.20 -10.54 15.05
C LEU A 28 -13.52 -10.25 14.29
N LYS A 29 -14.67 -10.36 14.94
CA LYS A 29 -15.95 -10.10 14.29
C LYS A 29 -16.18 -8.61 14.16
N LEU A 30 -16.48 -8.15 12.92
CA LEU A 30 -16.89 -6.77 12.68
C LEU A 30 -18.25 -6.51 13.37
N VAL A 31 -18.27 -5.54 14.28
CA VAL A 31 -19.47 -5.12 15.04
C VAL A 31 -20.08 -3.88 14.39
N HIS A 32 -19.26 -2.93 13.95
CA HIS A 32 -19.71 -1.67 13.35
C HIS A 32 -18.69 -1.08 12.37
N SER A 33 -19.18 -0.26 11.45
CA SER A 33 -18.39 0.54 10.54
C SER A 33 -18.98 1.94 10.43
N GLU A 34 -18.18 2.95 10.72
CA GLU A 34 -18.56 4.35 10.54
C GLU A 34 -17.62 5.03 9.54
N THR A 35 -18.15 5.96 8.76
CA THR A 35 -17.40 6.66 7.72
C THR A 35 -17.81 8.14 7.65
N VAL A 36 -16.82 9.00 7.47
CA VAL A 36 -16.99 10.41 7.11
C VAL A 36 -16.40 10.62 5.72
N VAL A 37 -17.25 10.85 4.72
CA VAL A 37 -16.85 11.07 3.32
C VAL A 37 -16.66 12.56 3.08
N PHE A 38 -15.43 12.99 2.78
CA PHE A 38 -15.06 14.41 2.76
C PHE A 38 -15.86 15.24 1.75
N GLU A 39 -16.02 14.76 0.52
CA GLU A 39 -16.81 15.49 -0.50
C GLU A 39 -18.28 15.69 -0.12
N LYS A 40 -18.85 14.77 0.66
CA LYS A 40 -20.27 14.81 1.03
C LYS A 40 -20.50 15.60 2.31
N GLU A 41 -19.70 15.35 3.32
CA GLU A 41 -19.93 15.81 4.69
C GLU A 41 -19.08 17.03 5.05
N LEU A 42 -17.97 17.24 4.35
CA LEU A 42 -17.02 18.33 4.55
C LEU A 42 -16.81 19.17 3.27
N ALA A 43 -17.85 19.27 2.43
CA ALA A 43 -17.82 19.98 1.15
C ALA A 43 -17.41 21.46 1.25
N HIS A 44 -17.51 22.06 2.44
CA HIS A 44 -17.09 23.45 2.68
C HIS A 44 -15.57 23.66 2.56
N TYR A 45 -14.75 22.60 2.63
CA TYR A 45 -13.32 22.67 2.31
C TYR A 45 -13.04 22.82 0.81
N LYS A 46 -14.02 22.56 -0.07
CA LYS A 46 -13.90 22.72 -1.53
C LYS A 46 -12.73 21.92 -2.12
N THR A 47 -12.45 20.76 -1.57
CA THR A 47 -11.48 19.83 -2.13
C THR A 47 -12.07 19.03 -3.29
N GLU A 48 -11.25 18.59 -4.22
CA GLU A 48 -11.62 17.57 -5.19
C GLU A 48 -11.16 16.20 -4.63
N LYS A 49 -12.13 15.35 -4.27
CA LYS A 49 -11.85 14.04 -3.65
C LYS A 49 -10.89 14.10 -2.45
N GLY A 50 -11.02 15.16 -1.62
CA GLY A 50 -10.19 15.35 -0.43
C GLY A 50 -8.87 16.09 -0.66
N VAL A 51 -8.58 16.55 -1.89
CA VAL A 51 -7.29 17.12 -2.30
C VAL A 51 -7.47 18.48 -2.96
N TYR A 52 -6.52 19.38 -2.77
CA TYR A 52 -6.29 20.56 -3.58
C TYR A 52 -5.22 20.23 -4.63
N PHE A 53 -5.57 20.32 -5.91
CA PHE A 53 -4.65 20.15 -7.03
C PHE A 53 -4.20 21.50 -7.57
N HIS A 54 -2.91 21.64 -7.87
CA HIS A 54 -2.31 22.84 -8.43
C HIS A 54 -1.68 22.57 -9.81
N GLU A 55 -1.58 23.60 -10.62
CA GLU A 55 -1.05 23.48 -12.01
C GLU A 55 0.41 23.01 -12.08
N ASP A 56 1.19 23.25 -11.02
CA ASP A 56 2.61 22.82 -10.93
C ASP A 56 2.78 21.34 -10.52
N GLY A 57 1.70 20.59 -10.41
CA GLY A 57 1.71 19.19 -9.98
C GLY A 57 1.67 18.99 -8.47
N THR A 58 1.58 20.06 -7.69
CA THR A 58 1.41 19.98 -6.24
C THR A 58 0.01 19.47 -5.90
N ALA A 59 -0.08 18.53 -4.96
CA ALA A 59 -1.33 17.99 -4.45
C ALA A 59 -1.30 17.97 -2.91
N GLU A 60 -2.36 18.51 -2.27
CA GLU A 60 -2.35 18.77 -0.83
C GLU A 60 -3.70 18.52 -0.18
N CYS A 61 -3.69 18.08 1.07
CA CYS A 61 -4.90 17.89 1.88
C CYS A 61 -4.96 18.90 3.03
N PRO A 62 -6.12 19.52 3.31
CA PRO A 62 -6.26 20.43 4.44
C PRO A 62 -6.29 19.68 5.77
N VAL A 63 -5.34 19.99 6.68
CA VAL A 63 -5.26 19.33 8.01
C VAL A 63 -6.51 19.59 8.85
N ALA A 64 -7.11 20.78 8.74
CA ALA A 64 -8.32 21.14 9.46
C ALA A 64 -9.51 20.23 9.10
N MET A 65 -9.59 19.74 7.87
CA MET A 65 -10.61 18.79 7.42
C MET A 65 -10.53 17.46 8.18
N TRP A 66 -9.32 16.98 8.42
CA TRP A 66 -9.12 15.76 9.18
C TRP A 66 -9.50 15.91 10.65
N LEU A 67 -9.18 17.06 11.27
CA LEU A 67 -9.58 17.35 12.66
C LEU A 67 -11.12 17.34 12.80
N GLU A 68 -11.82 17.93 11.84
CA GLU A 68 -13.28 17.94 11.82
C GLU A 68 -13.85 16.53 11.58
N ALA A 69 -13.25 15.77 10.67
CA ALA A 69 -13.64 14.38 10.41
C ALA A 69 -13.46 13.47 11.63
N ILE A 70 -12.40 13.68 12.43
CA ILE A 70 -12.17 12.92 13.67
C ILE A 70 -13.30 13.16 14.68
N ASP A 71 -13.66 14.41 14.93
CA ASP A 71 -14.81 14.73 15.81
C ASP A 71 -16.10 14.09 15.28
N MET A 72 -16.36 14.21 13.97
CA MET A 72 -17.57 13.67 13.35
C MET A 72 -17.69 12.15 13.46
N VAL A 73 -16.59 11.41 13.26
CA VAL A 73 -16.64 9.94 13.33
C VAL A 73 -16.96 9.48 14.75
N PHE A 74 -16.38 10.10 15.78
CA PHE A 74 -16.69 9.78 17.16
C PHE A 74 -18.10 10.22 17.58
N GLU A 75 -18.56 11.37 17.11
CA GLU A 75 -19.93 11.82 17.32
C GLU A 75 -20.96 10.86 16.72
N LYS A 76 -20.71 10.34 15.51
CA LYS A 76 -21.56 9.35 14.88
C LYS A 76 -21.57 8.03 15.65
N MET A 77 -20.39 7.55 16.09
CA MET A 77 -20.29 6.30 16.85
C MET A 77 -20.96 6.40 18.22
N SER A 78 -20.83 7.53 18.92
CA SER A 78 -21.43 7.73 20.24
C SER A 78 -22.98 7.75 20.22
N LYS A 79 -23.59 7.89 19.05
CA LYS A 79 -25.04 7.85 18.85
C LYS A 79 -25.59 6.46 18.52
N GLN A 80 -24.72 5.44 18.46
CA GLN A 80 -25.11 4.08 18.10
C GLN A 80 -25.46 3.27 19.37
N ASP A 81 -26.72 2.89 19.51
CA ASP A 81 -27.22 2.18 20.70
C ASP A 81 -26.57 0.81 20.95
N HIS A 82 -25.98 0.20 19.91
CA HIS A 82 -25.35 -1.12 19.98
C HIS A 82 -23.84 -1.08 20.25
N ILE A 83 -23.26 0.12 20.42
CA ILE A 83 -21.85 0.32 20.71
C ILE A 83 -21.70 1.08 22.03
N ASP A 84 -21.04 0.46 22.97
CA ASP A 84 -20.62 1.12 24.20
C ASP A 84 -19.13 1.48 24.10
N LEU A 85 -18.83 2.76 23.85
CA LEU A 85 -17.46 3.25 23.68
C LEU A 85 -16.62 3.09 24.96
N SER A 86 -17.26 2.96 26.13
CA SER A 86 -16.56 2.69 27.40
C SER A 86 -15.93 1.29 27.46
N LEU A 87 -16.31 0.39 26.53
CA LEU A 87 -15.74 -0.95 26.39
C LEU A 87 -14.55 -1.03 25.43
N VAL A 88 -14.19 0.09 24.79
CA VAL A 88 -13.04 0.13 23.87
C VAL A 88 -11.73 0.03 24.65
N LYS A 89 -10.93 -0.99 24.36
CA LYS A 89 -9.66 -1.27 25.06
C LYS A 89 -8.43 -0.74 24.31
N ALA A 90 -8.48 -0.75 22.99
CA ALA A 90 -7.34 -0.30 22.20
C ALA A 90 -7.75 0.23 20.82
N MET A 91 -6.89 1.08 20.28
CA MET A 91 -7.01 1.66 18.94
C MET A 91 -5.67 1.59 18.21
N SER A 92 -5.73 1.33 16.92
CA SER A 92 -4.64 1.50 15.95
C SER A 92 -5.27 1.84 14.60
N GLY A 93 -4.47 1.93 13.52
CA GLY A 93 -5.06 2.20 12.23
C GLY A 93 -4.03 2.43 11.13
N SER A 94 -4.59 2.87 10.01
CA SER A 94 -3.89 3.23 8.80
C SER A 94 -4.18 4.67 8.41
N CYS A 95 -3.27 5.23 7.65
CA CYS A 95 -3.47 6.51 6.98
C CYS A 95 -2.87 6.48 5.59
N GLN A 96 -3.29 7.40 4.72
CA GLN A 96 -2.64 7.61 3.43
C GLN A 96 -1.13 7.78 3.63
N GLN A 97 -0.34 7.04 2.86
CA GLN A 97 1.11 7.02 3.02
C GLN A 97 1.78 8.33 2.55
N HIS A 98 2.99 8.56 3.04
CA HIS A 98 3.94 9.59 2.62
C HIS A 98 3.60 11.03 3.00
N GLY A 99 2.33 11.35 3.26
CA GLY A 99 1.94 12.71 3.64
C GLY A 99 2.61 13.19 4.92
N SER A 100 3.03 14.46 4.96
CA SER A 100 3.71 15.07 6.11
C SER A 100 2.93 16.26 6.68
N VAL A 101 2.67 16.22 7.99
CA VAL A 101 1.99 17.27 8.75
C VAL A 101 3.03 18.07 9.55
N TYR A 102 2.99 19.39 9.40
CA TYR A 102 3.97 20.31 9.98
C TYR A 102 3.40 21.00 11.21
N TRP A 103 3.80 20.57 12.39
CA TRP A 103 3.40 21.17 13.66
C TRP A 103 4.20 22.45 13.94
N SER A 104 3.54 23.46 14.47
CA SER A 104 4.21 24.66 15.00
C SER A 104 5.05 24.29 16.24
N GLN A 105 5.84 25.24 16.73
CA GLN A 105 6.60 25.07 17.99
C GLN A 105 5.65 24.79 19.19
N GLU A 106 4.44 25.37 19.17
CA GLU A 106 3.44 25.23 20.24
C GLU A 106 2.54 24.00 20.05
N GLY A 107 2.37 23.52 18.82
CA GLY A 107 1.38 22.51 18.46
C GLY A 107 1.38 21.26 19.35
N PRO A 108 2.52 20.62 19.59
CA PRO A 108 2.60 19.46 20.48
C PRO A 108 2.14 19.75 21.92
N GLN A 109 2.38 20.96 22.42
CA GLN A 109 2.00 21.36 23.78
C GLN A 109 0.49 21.67 23.92
N MET A 110 -0.21 21.90 22.81
CA MET A 110 -1.66 22.13 22.82
C MET A 110 -2.44 20.81 22.97
N LEU A 111 -1.87 19.68 22.57
CA LEU A 111 -2.57 18.38 22.59
C LEU A 111 -3.04 17.97 23.99
N PRO A 112 -2.22 18.02 25.06
CA PRO A 112 -2.67 17.66 26.41
C PRO A 112 -3.61 18.72 27.04
N GLN A 113 -3.86 19.85 26.37
CA GLN A 113 -4.69 20.95 26.86
C GLN A 113 -6.07 20.98 26.16
N LEU A 114 -6.42 19.96 25.38
CA LEU A 114 -7.71 19.89 24.70
C LEU A 114 -8.86 19.82 25.72
N THR A 115 -9.91 20.61 25.48
CA THR A 115 -11.10 20.67 26.31
C THR A 115 -12.36 20.35 25.51
N VAL A 116 -13.43 19.97 26.16
CA VAL A 116 -14.70 19.57 25.51
C VAL A 116 -15.55 20.73 25.02
N GLU A 117 -15.24 21.96 25.41
CA GLU A 117 -16.02 23.17 25.08
C GLU A 117 -15.91 23.57 23.60
N ALA A 118 -14.87 23.09 22.91
CA ALA A 118 -14.64 23.40 21.50
C ALA A 118 -14.24 22.14 20.72
N SER A 119 -14.42 22.18 19.40
CA SER A 119 -14.01 21.09 18.52
C SER A 119 -12.47 21.00 18.41
N LEU A 120 -11.95 19.84 17.98
CA LEU A 120 -10.51 19.68 17.66
C LEU A 120 -10.05 20.75 16.66
N LYS A 121 -10.85 21.00 15.64
CA LYS A 121 -10.58 22.02 14.63
C LYS A 121 -10.45 23.41 15.24
N ASP A 122 -11.40 23.82 16.07
CA ASP A 122 -11.40 25.16 16.66
C ASP A 122 -10.21 25.38 17.59
N GLN A 123 -9.80 24.34 18.31
CA GLN A 123 -8.66 24.43 19.22
C GLN A 123 -7.31 24.38 18.48
N LEU A 124 -7.16 23.56 17.45
CA LEU A 124 -5.86 23.24 16.85
C LEU A 124 -5.58 23.93 15.52
N ALA A 125 -6.60 24.09 14.62
CA ALA A 125 -6.34 24.46 13.23
C ALA A 125 -5.65 25.82 13.06
N ALA A 126 -5.93 26.77 13.94
CA ALA A 126 -5.36 28.12 13.83
C ALA A 126 -3.86 28.19 14.20
N ARG A 127 -3.43 27.43 15.23
CA ARG A 127 -2.12 27.62 15.89
C ARG A 127 -1.24 26.39 15.93
N ALA A 128 -1.82 25.19 15.96
CA ALA A 128 -1.04 23.96 16.17
C ALA A 128 -0.13 23.60 14.98
N PHE A 129 -0.38 24.14 13.79
CA PHE A 129 0.35 23.78 12.57
C PHE A 129 1.03 25.00 11.96
N SER A 130 2.32 24.88 11.63
CA SER A 130 3.07 25.88 10.87
C SER A 130 2.64 25.90 9.40
N ARG A 131 2.16 24.77 8.86
CA ARG A 131 1.60 24.60 7.52
C ARG A 131 0.20 24.01 7.63
N LYS A 132 -0.78 24.63 6.98
CA LYS A 132 -2.20 24.25 7.11
C LYS A 132 -2.62 23.10 6.21
N VAL A 133 -1.77 22.74 5.26
CA VAL A 133 -1.98 21.67 4.29
C VAL A 133 -0.84 20.66 4.35
N CYS A 134 -1.16 19.42 4.05
CA CYS A 134 -0.26 18.27 4.04
C CYS A 134 -0.05 17.83 2.59
N PRO A 135 1.20 17.65 2.10
CA PRO A 135 1.43 17.02 0.81
C PRO A 135 0.73 15.67 0.72
N ASN A 136 0.10 15.39 -0.42
CA ASN A 136 -0.61 14.15 -0.67
C ASN A 136 0.22 13.23 -1.57
N TRP A 137 -0.01 11.93 -1.53
CA TRP A 137 0.69 10.93 -2.34
C TRP A 137 0.53 11.13 -3.86
N GLN A 138 -0.44 11.91 -4.30
CA GLN A 138 -0.65 12.28 -5.70
C GLN A 138 0.22 13.45 -6.17
N ASP A 139 0.98 14.09 -5.25
CA ASP A 139 1.93 15.15 -5.59
C ASP A 139 3.05 14.59 -6.48
N HIS A 140 3.30 15.25 -7.60
CA HIS A 140 4.37 14.89 -8.53
C HIS A 140 5.26 16.08 -8.88
N SER A 141 5.35 17.07 -8.00
CA SER A 141 6.07 18.32 -8.20
C SER A 141 7.53 18.30 -7.73
N THR A 142 8.02 17.20 -7.12
CA THR A 142 9.35 17.09 -6.52
C THR A 142 10.40 16.40 -7.41
N GLY A 143 10.31 16.54 -8.74
CA GLY A 143 11.23 15.87 -9.65
C GLY A 143 12.69 16.24 -9.45
N SER A 144 12.96 17.53 -9.17
CA SER A 144 14.31 18.04 -8.87
C SER A 144 14.86 17.45 -7.57
N GLU A 145 14.03 17.35 -6.55
CA GLU A 145 14.39 16.78 -5.25
C GLU A 145 14.68 15.28 -5.37
N CYS A 146 13.84 14.53 -6.10
CA CYS A 146 14.08 13.12 -6.38
C CYS A 146 15.43 12.89 -7.06
N HIS A 147 15.74 13.69 -8.09
CA HIS A 147 17.03 13.59 -8.76
C HIS A 147 18.21 13.84 -7.80
N GLN A 148 18.11 14.85 -6.93
CA GLN A 148 19.16 15.13 -5.94
C GLN A 148 19.33 13.98 -4.94
N PHE A 149 18.25 13.30 -4.53
CA PHE A 149 18.34 12.12 -3.65
C PHE A 149 19.07 10.95 -4.35
N GLU A 150 18.72 10.66 -5.60
CA GLU A 150 19.38 9.59 -6.38
C GLU A 150 20.85 9.94 -6.66
N GLU A 151 21.14 11.15 -7.11
CA GLU A 151 22.52 11.62 -7.39
C GLU A 151 23.41 11.55 -6.15
N ALA A 152 22.90 12.00 -5.00
CA ALA A 152 23.63 11.92 -3.75
C ALA A 152 24.04 10.49 -3.39
N CYS A 153 23.22 9.50 -3.67
CA CYS A 153 23.54 8.09 -3.39
C CYS A 153 24.39 7.42 -4.47
N GLY A 154 24.51 7.99 -5.66
CA GLY A 154 25.20 7.36 -6.78
C GLY A 154 24.26 6.65 -7.76
N GLY A 155 22.96 6.93 -7.66
CA GLY A 155 21.93 6.44 -8.57
C GLY A 155 20.71 5.86 -7.85
N ALA A 156 19.67 5.56 -8.62
CA ALA A 156 18.41 5.02 -8.13
C ALA A 156 18.57 3.66 -7.42
N ALA A 157 19.47 2.80 -7.93
CA ALA A 157 19.73 1.48 -7.36
C ALA A 157 20.38 1.59 -5.97
N GLU A 158 21.35 2.49 -5.80
CA GLU A 158 22.02 2.70 -4.52
C GLU A 158 21.08 3.32 -3.48
N LEU A 159 20.22 4.25 -3.89
CA LEU A 159 19.18 4.78 -3.01
C LEU A 159 18.20 3.68 -2.60
N ALA A 160 17.77 2.84 -3.54
CA ALA A 160 16.90 1.70 -3.24
C ALA A 160 17.58 0.70 -2.31
N HIS A 161 18.89 0.47 -2.46
CA HIS A 161 19.66 -0.40 -1.57
C HIS A 161 19.64 0.11 -0.11
N ILE A 162 19.70 1.41 0.11
CA ILE A 162 19.65 2.02 1.45
C ILE A 162 18.23 2.04 2.00
N THR A 163 17.27 2.53 1.21
CA THR A 163 15.93 2.91 1.70
C THR A 163 14.80 1.97 1.25
N GLY A 164 15.12 0.89 0.55
CA GLY A 164 14.13 -0.04 -0.01
C GLY A 164 13.41 0.49 -1.25
N SER A 165 13.71 1.71 -1.71
CA SER A 165 13.00 2.37 -2.82
C SER A 165 13.87 3.39 -3.52
N ARG A 166 13.75 3.51 -4.84
CA ARG A 166 14.24 4.69 -5.54
C ARG A 166 13.52 5.95 -5.06
N ALA A 167 13.96 7.13 -5.48
CA ALA A 167 13.25 8.36 -5.16
C ALA A 167 11.88 8.43 -5.85
N HIS A 168 10.88 8.89 -5.11
CA HIS A 168 9.54 9.12 -5.63
C HIS A 168 9.01 10.49 -5.24
N HIS A 169 8.28 11.13 -6.16
CA HIS A 169 7.70 12.46 -5.96
C HIS A 169 6.91 12.58 -4.66
N ARG A 170 6.13 11.56 -4.33
CA ARG A 170 5.27 11.52 -3.15
C ARG A 170 6.00 11.29 -1.84
N PHE A 171 7.25 10.79 -1.88
CA PHE A 171 7.96 10.40 -0.67
C PHE A 171 8.32 11.61 0.20
N THR A 172 8.26 11.40 1.50
CA THR A 172 8.31 12.47 2.51
C THR A 172 9.62 13.25 2.51
N GLY A 173 10.76 12.62 2.26
CA GLY A 173 12.06 13.28 2.17
C GLY A 173 12.12 14.34 1.07
N PRO A 174 11.84 13.99 -0.21
CA PRO A 174 11.71 14.95 -1.29
C PRO A 174 10.68 16.05 -1.01
N GLN A 175 9.54 15.73 -0.40
CA GLN A 175 8.51 16.71 -0.04
C GLN A 175 8.99 17.70 1.04
N ILE A 176 9.63 17.22 2.12
CA ILE A 176 10.19 18.10 3.15
C ILE A 176 11.28 18.99 2.55
N MET A 177 12.14 18.45 1.68
CA MET A 177 13.19 19.21 1.00
C MET A 177 12.60 20.33 0.14
N LYS A 178 11.53 20.06 -0.64
CA LYS A 178 10.80 21.08 -1.40
C LYS A 178 10.28 22.19 -0.48
N ILE A 179 9.62 21.82 0.61
CA ILE A 179 9.04 22.79 1.55
C ILE A 179 10.14 23.59 2.26
N ALA A 180 11.23 22.96 2.69
CA ALA A 180 12.35 23.68 3.30
C ALA A 180 12.97 24.72 2.36
N LYS A 181 13.01 24.44 1.04
CA LYS A 181 13.54 25.36 0.02
C LYS A 181 12.56 26.44 -0.39
N LYS A 182 11.29 26.06 -0.66
CA LYS A 182 10.28 27.00 -1.19
C LYS A 182 9.57 27.81 -0.10
N GLU A 183 9.47 27.26 1.11
CA GLU A 183 8.78 27.85 2.27
C GLU A 183 9.68 27.93 3.50
N PRO A 184 10.89 28.57 3.42
CA PRO A 184 11.90 28.53 4.50
C PRO A 184 11.39 29.09 5.83
N GLU A 185 10.51 30.09 5.80
CA GLU A 185 9.92 30.65 7.02
C GLU A 185 8.95 29.65 7.68
N THR A 186 8.14 28.94 6.89
CA THR A 186 7.24 27.88 7.37
C THR A 186 8.06 26.75 7.98
N TYR A 187 9.11 26.32 7.30
CA TYR A 187 10.01 25.27 7.80
C TYR A 187 10.73 25.68 9.09
N ALA A 188 11.18 26.93 9.19
CA ALA A 188 11.80 27.46 10.40
C ALA A 188 10.84 27.49 11.62
N LYS A 189 9.56 27.81 11.40
CA LYS A 189 8.50 27.80 12.42
C LYS A 189 8.02 26.38 12.79
N THR A 190 8.42 25.36 12.03
CA THR A 190 8.03 23.96 12.27
C THR A 190 8.81 23.39 13.45
N GLY A 191 8.10 23.00 14.50
CA GLY A 191 8.66 22.32 15.67
C GLY A 191 8.76 20.81 15.50
N LYS A 192 7.73 20.21 14.90
CA LYS A 192 7.65 18.76 14.65
C LYS A 192 7.06 18.48 13.26
N ILE A 193 7.41 17.31 12.72
CA ILE A 193 6.86 16.77 11.47
C ILE A 193 6.35 15.36 11.76
N SER A 194 5.08 15.10 11.45
CA SER A 194 4.46 13.78 11.54
C SER A 194 4.18 13.24 10.13
N LEU A 195 4.18 11.93 9.96
CA LEU A 195 3.39 11.29 8.92
C LEU A 195 1.91 11.40 9.29
N VAL A 196 1.00 11.17 8.33
CA VAL A 196 -0.46 11.23 8.61
C VAL A 196 -0.84 10.18 9.66
N SER A 197 -0.18 9.02 9.67
CA SER A 197 -0.33 7.96 10.65
C SER A 197 0.00 8.43 12.08
N SER A 198 1.18 8.98 12.30
CA SER A 198 1.58 9.49 13.62
C SER A 198 0.86 10.79 14.01
N PHE A 199 0.36 11.57 13.04
CA PHE A 199 -0.54 12.70 13.30
C PHE A 199 -1.85 12.21 13.95
N LEU A 200 -2.53 11.23 13.33
CA LEU A 200 -3.78 10.71 13.87
C LEU A 200 -3.58 10.07 15.26
N ALA A 201 -2.52 9.26 15.41
CA ALA A 201 -2.17 8.70 16.70
C ALA A 201 -1.91 9.78 17.78
N SER A 202 -1.24 10.90 17.40
CA SER A 202 -0.97 12.03 18.30
C SER A 202 -2.25 12.73 18.76
N ILE A 203 -3.20 12.96 17.84
CA ILE A 203 -4.50 13.55 18.18
C ILE A 203 -5.26 12.65 19.18
N LEU A 204 -5.32 11.34 18.91
CA LEU A 204 -6.03 10.40 19.78
C LEU A 204 -5.37 10.27 21.14
N ALA A 205 -4.04 10.23 21.20
CA ALA A 205 -3.29 10.13 22.46
C ALA A 205 -3.21 11.45 23.25
N GLY A 206 -3.60 12.59 22.67
CA GLY A 206 -3.46 13.90 23.30
C GLY A 206 -2.00 14.30 23.56
N GLN A 207 -1.05 13.70 22.86
CA GLN A 207 0.37 13.99 22.95
C GLN A 207 1.06 13.68 21.62
N PHE A 208 2.19 14.36 21.34
CA PHE A 208 2.95 14.07 20.14
C PHE A 208 3.54 12.66 20.19
N THR A 209 3.28 11.86 19.17
CA THR A 209 3.87 10.52 18.98
C THR A 209 4.85 10.56 17.82
N THR A 210 5.96 9.83 17.95
CA THR A 210 6.94 9.69 16.86
C THR A 210 6.41 8.74 15.77
N LEU A 211 7.12 8.69 14.64
CA LEU A 211 6.75 7.88 13.49
C LEU A 211 6.85 6.37 13.82
N GLU A 212 6.04 5.57 13.17
CA GLU A 212 6.19 4.12 13.14
C GLU A 212 7.22 3.74 12.07
N GLU A 213 8.04 2.74 12.34
CA GLU A 213 9.24 2.43 11.58
C GLU A 213 8.94 1.93 10.15
N ALA A 214 7.93 1.06 9.99
CA ALA A 214 7.59 0.55 8.66
C ALA A 214 7.05 1.67 7.76
N ASP A 215 6.26 2.60 8.31
CA ASP A 215 5.78 3.77 7.56
C ASP A 215 6.92 4.76 7.26
N ALA A 216 7.90 4.90 8.17
CA ALA A 216 9.10 5.72 7.96
C ALA A 216 9.98 5.21 6.80
N CYS A 217 9.92 3.94 6.44
CA CYS A 217 10.59 3.40 5.25
C CYS A 217 10.14 4.11 3.96
N GLY A 218 8.89 4.60 3.89
CA GLY A 218 8.34 5.33 2.75
C GLY A 218 8.79 6.80 2.64
N MET A 219 9.86 7.20 3.32
CA MET A 219 10.34 8.58 3.36
C MET A 219 11.55 8.87 2.46
N ASN A 220 12.29 7.86 1.96
CA ASN A 220 13.65 7.98 1.42
C ASN A 220 14.65 8.65 2.39
N LEU A 221 14.45 8.51 3.70
CA LEU A 221 15.32 9.03 4.74
C LEU A 221 15.83 7.97 5.71
N TYR A 222 15.28 6.76 5.62
CA TYR A 222 15.48 5.68 6.57
C TYR A 222 16.26 4.52 5.93
N ASP A 223 17.39 4.15 6.55
CA ASP A 223 18.18 2.98 6.17
C ASP A 223 17.53 1.75 6.79
N ILE A 224 16.97 0.90 5.95
CA ILE A 224 16.16 -0.26 6.37
C ILE A 224 17.02 -1.31 7.08
N GLU A 225 18.23 -1.57 6.59
CA GLU A 225 19.11 -2.57 7.19
C GLU A 225 19.70 -2.11 8.52
N LYS A 226 20.10 -0.82 8.61
CA LYS A 226 20.61 -0.24 9.85
C LYS A 226 19.50 0.08 10.85
N ARG A 227 18.25 0.10 10.41
CA ARG A 227 17.09 0.51 11.20
C ARG A 227 17.29 1.88 11.85
N ALA A 228 17.70 2.84 11.06
CA ALA A 228 17.99 4.21 11.48
C ALA A 228 17.86 5.21 10.33
N TYR A 229 17.62 6.47 10.66
CA TYR A 229 17.73 7.53 9.65
C TYR A 229 19.16 7.60 9.09
N ASP A 230 19.29 7.72 7.78
CA ASP A 230 20.57 7.96 7.11
C ASP A 230 20.97 9.43 7.18
N ASP A 231 22.10 9.72 7.82
CA ASP A 231 22.57 11.10 8.04
C ASP A 231 22.87 11.86 6.75
N LYS A 232 23.28 11.17 5.68
CA LYS A 232 23.55 11.78 4.38
C LYS A 232 22.25 12.25 3.73
N LEU A 233 21.21 11.42 3.77
CA LEU A 233 19.89 11.73 3.23
C LEU A 233 19.21 12.85 4.05
N LEU A 234 19.35 12.84 5.38
CA LEU A 234 18.86 13.93 6.21
C LEU A 234 19.52 15.27 5.87
N LYS A 235 20.84 15.27 5.60
CA LYS A 235 21.59 16.48 5.25
C LYS A 235 21.22 17.07 3.89
N LEU A 236 20.60 16.30 2.99
CA LEU A 236 20.04 16.85 1.75
C LEU A 236 18.85 17.76 2.01
N VAL A 237 18.06 17.42 3.03
CA VAL A 237 16.86 18.15 3.41
C VAL A 237 17.15 19.33 4.31
N ASP A 238 18.04 19.11 5.28
CA ASP A 238 18.42 20.07 6.31
C ASP A 238 19.91 19.92 6.61
N ASP A 239 20.72 20.97 6.42
CA ASP A 239 22.16 20.96 6.64
C ASP A 239 22.56 20.51 8.07
N ASP A 240 21.64 20.67 9.03
CA ASP A 240 21.73 20.08 10.37
C ASP A 240 20.84 18.83 10.49
N SER A 241 21.42 17.65 10.26
CA SER A 241 20.68 16.37 10.36
C SER A 241 20.06 16.15 11.74
N GLN A 242 20.65 16.66 12.82
CA GLN A 242 20.11 16.53 14.17
C GLN A 242 18.86 17.41 14.36
N ARG A 243 18.82 18.58 13.71
CA ARG A 243 17.62 19.43 13.69
C ARG A 243 16.44 18.72 13.00
N LEU A 244 16.69 18.09 11.86
CA LEU A 244 15.64 17.32 11.17
C LEU A 244 15.22 16.10 12.00
N LYS A 245 16.15 15.31 12.56
CA LYS A 245 15.83 14.20 13.48
C LYS A 245 14.93 14.65 14.63
N LYS A 246 15.23 15.81 15.24
CA LYS A 246 14.42 16.39 16.32
C LYS A 246 13.03 16.78 15.84
N LYS A 247 12.91 17.34 14.62
CA LYS A 247 11.60 17.64 14.00
C LYS A 247 10.78 16.37 13.74
N LEU A 248 11.41 15.29 13.30
CA LEU A 248 10.78 13.98 13.08
C LEU A 248 10.41 13.23 14.38
N GLY A 249 10.77 13.79 15.55
CA GLY A 249 10.43 13.19 16.85
C GLY A 249 11.48 12.24 17.41
N GLY A 250 12.63 12.10 16.77
CA GLY A 250 13.69 11.15 17.15
C GLY A 250 13.61 9.84 16.35
N ALA A 251 14.12 8.77 16.92
CA ALA A 251 14.05 7.44 16.28
C ALA A 251 12.60 6.97 16.12
N PRO A 252 12.22 6.36 14.99
CA PRO A 252 10.91 5.76 14.82
C PRO A 252 10.65 4.64 15.84
N ILE A 253 9.39 4.38 16.12
CA ILE A 253 8.96 3.26 16.98
C ILE A 253 9.14 1.96 16.18
N PRO A 254 9.85 0.95 16.72
CA PRO A 254 9.97 -0.35 16.06
C PRO A 254 8.60 -0.96 15.72
N SER A 255 8.44 -1.39 14.49
CA SER A 255 7.14 -1.83 13.95
C SER A 255 6.56 -3.03 14.68
N GLU A 256 7.41 -3.98 15.04
CA GLU A 256 7.04 -5.20 15.77
C GLU A 256 6.80 -5.00 17.27
N ASN A 257 6.94 -3.76 17.77
CA ASN A 257 6.77 -3.47 19.18
C ASN A 257 5.28 -3.27 19.53
N PRO A 258 4.67 -4.13 20.36
CA PRO A 258 3.29 -3.96 20.80
C PRO A 258 3.09 -2.90 21.90
N THR A 259 4.06 -2.05 22.19
CA THR A 259 3.96 -1.02 23.22
C THR A 259 3.04 0.11 22.77
N PRO A 260 2.07 0.54 23.61
CA PRO A 260 1.22 1.68 23.29
C PRO A 260 2.02 2.98 23.25
N VAL A 261 1.63 3.89 22.37
CA VAL A 261 2.20 5.24 22.26
C VAL A 261 1.59 6.22 23.26
N GLY A 262 0.52 5.84 23.93
CA GLY A 262 -0.19 6.58 24.95
C GLY A 262 -1.54 5.94 25.27
N ILE A 263 -2.27 6.55 26.19
CA ILE A 263 -3.69 6.29 26.42
C ILE A 263 -4.51 7.34 25.68
N ILE A 264 -5.79 7.08 25.50
CA ILE A 264 -6.72 8.01 24.85
C ILE A 264 -6.75 9.36 25.59
N SER A 265 -6.79 10.46 24.86
CA SER A 265 -6.91 11.81 25.43
C SER A 265 -8.21 11.96 26.24
N SER A 266 -8.14 12.71 27.37
CA SER A 266 -9.30 13.07 28.18
C SER A 266 -10.40 13.76 27.35
N TYR A 267 -10.04 14.47 26.29
CA TYR A 267 -11.00 15.06 25.35
C TYR A 267 -12.01 14.04 24.83
N PHE A 268 -11.55 12.88 24.38
CA PHE A 268 -12.44 11.83 23.85
C PHE A 268 -13.20 11.09 24.94
N VAL A 269 -12.58 10.92 26.11
CA VAL A 269 -13.24 10.32 27.29
C VAL A 269 -14.42 11.15 27.74
N GLU A 270 -14.19 12.45 27.95
CA GLU A 270 -15.20 13.35 28.50
C GLU A 270 -16.28 13.69 27.47
N LYS A 271 -15.90 13.83 26.18
CA LYS A 271 -16.83 14.25 25.12
C LYS A 271 -17.67 13.11 24.55
N TYR A 272 -17.09 11.92 24.42
CA TYR A 272 -17.72 10.80 23.70
C TYR A 272 -17.89 9.53 24.57
N GLY A 273 -17.46 9.55 25.83
CA GLY A 273 -17.63 8.43 26.76
C GLY A 273 -16.70 7.25 26.52
N LEU A 274 -15.50 7.49 25.94
CA LEU A 274 -14.50 6.44 25.76
C LEU A 274 -13.93 5.96 27.08
N ASN A 275 -13.43 4.72 27.08
CA ASN A 275 -12.70 4.15 28.21
C ASN A 275 -11.42 4.97 28.50
N PRO A 276 -11.24 5.53 29.71
CA PRO A 276 -10.04 6.31 30.03
C PRO A 276 -8.73 5.50 29.96
N ASP A 277 -8.80 4.17 30.06
CA ASP A 277 -7.65 3.27 29.98
C ASP A 277 -7.43 2.73 28.57
N CYS A 278 -8.16 3.24 27.56
CA CYS A 278 -8.02 2.82 26.17
C CYS A 278 -6.62 3.15 25.65
N GLN A 279 -5.90 2.12 25.20
CA GLN A 279 -4.52 2.23 24.73
C GLN A 279 -4.47 2.61 23.24
N ILE A 280 -3.61 3.54 22.90
CA ILE A 280 -3.34 3.94 21.50
C ILE A 280 -2.04 3.27 21.08
N TYR A 281 -2.13 2.42 20.06
CA TYR A 281 -0.96 1.77 19.45
C TYR A 281 -0.49 2.53 18.20
N PRO A 282 0.76 2.33 17.74
CA PRO A 282 1.26 2.99 16.54
C PRO A 282 0.34 2.75 15.35
N PHE A 283 0.05 3.81 14.60
CA PHE A 283 -0.60 3.77 13.30
C PHE A 283 0.47 3.62 12.21
N THR A 284 0.09 3.11 11.05
CA THR A 284 1.00 2.88 9.93
C THR A 284 0.40 3.36 8.59
N GLY A 285 1.09 3.16 7.49
CA GLY A 285 0.56 3.44 6.14
C GLY A 285 -0.52 2.45 5.71
N ASP A 286 -1.36 2.85 4.76
CA ASP A 286 -2.51 2.09 4.28
C ASP A 286 -2.12 0.71 3.72
N ASN A 287 -1.08 0.63 2.88
CA ASN A 287 -0.60 -0.64 2.32
C ASN A 287 -0.02 -1.57 3.40
N LEU A 288 0.70 -1.01 4.37
CA LEU A 288 1.24 -1.75 5.52
C LEU A 288 0.12 -2.30 6.42
N ALA A 289 -0.93 -1.52 6.65
CA ALA A 289 -2.10 -2.00 7.38
C ALA A 289 -2.88 -3.06 6.59
N THR A 290 -2.93 -2.93 5.26
CA THR A 290 -3.61 -3.89 4.39
C THR A 290 -3.04 -5.30 4.56
N ILE A 291 -1.73 -5.47 4.61
CA ILE A 291 -1.13 -6.80 4.82
C ILE A 291 -1.41 -7.37 6.22
N CYS A 292 -1.69 -6.50 7.20
CA CYS A 292 -2.11 -6.92 8.55
C CYS A 292 -3.60 -7.34 8.61
N SER A 293 -4.38 -7.18 7.56
CA SER A 293 -5.79 -7.60 7.52
C SER A 293 -5.97 -9.09 7.20
N LEU A 294 -4.91 -9.76 6.84
CA LEU A 294 -4.89 -11.17 6.41
C LEU A 294 -3.79 -11.93 7.14
N PRO A 295 -3.94 -13.23 7.36
CA PRO A 295 -2.90 -14.07 7.94
C PRO A 295 -1.81 -14.39 6.91
N LEU A 296 -1.25 -13.33 6.30
CA LEU A 296 -0.17 -13.45 5.34
C LEU A 296 1.11 -13.93 6.02
N GLN A 297 1.79 -14.82 5.35
CA GLN A 297 3.09 -15.37 5.75
C GLN A 297 4.10 -15.15 4.62
N PRO A 298 5.39 -15.36 4.86
CA PRO A 298 6.39 -15.26 3.80
C PRO A 298 5.98 -16.03 2.54
N ASN A 299 6.18 -15.41 1.38
CA ASN A 299 5.81 -15.89 0.05
C ASN A 299 4.30 -15.87 -0.26
N ASP A 300 3.47 -15.29 0.59
CA ASP A 300 2.09 -14.96 0.23
C ASP A 300 2.03 -13.62 -0.52
N VAL A 301 1.13 -13.54 -1.48
CA VAL A 301 0.96 -12.38 -2.36
C VAL A 301 -0.48 -11.89 -2.30
N LEU A 302 -0.66 -10.58 -2.11
CA LEU A 302 -1.94 -9.91 -2.25
C LEU A 302 -1.93 -9.08 -3.54
N VAL A 303 -2.91 -9.28 -4.41
CA VAL A 303 -3.09 -8.56 -5.68
C VAL A 303 -4.33 -7.69 -5.60
N SER A 304 -4.12 -6.38 -5.56
CA SER A 304 -5.21 -5.40 -5.60
C SER A 304 -5.52 -5.02 -7.04
N LEU A 305 -6.65 -5.49 -7.55
CA LEU A 305 -7.15 -5.29 -8.92
C LEU A 305 -8.14 -4.10 -8.96
N GLY A 306 -7.61 -2.90 -8.80
CA GLY A 306 -8.35 -1.64 -8.90
C GLY A 306 -8.22 -0.96 -10.27
N THR A 307 -8.48 0.33 -10.33
CA THR A 307 -8.17 1.21 -11.49
C THR A 307 -6.70 1.06 -11.87
N SER A 308 -5.81 1.12 -10.87
CA SER A 308 -4.42 0.67 -10.90
C SER A 308 -4.33 -0.77 -10.39
N THR A 309 -3.18 -1.41 -10.55
CA THR A 309 -2.89 -2.70 -9.92
C THR A 309 -1.76 -2.52 -8.92
N THR A 310 -1.93 -3.02 -7.71
CA THR A 310 -0.87 -3.05 -6.71
C THR A 310 -0.68 -4.47 -6.21
N ILE A 311 0.58 -4.88 -6.08
CA ILE A 311 0.94 -6.15 -5.47
C ILE A 311 1.62 -5.87 -4.15
N LEU A 312 1.15 -6.54 -3.11
CA LEU A 312 1.80 -6.57 -1.81
C LEU A 312 2.21 -8.02 -1.53
N LEU A 313 3.39 -8.21 -1.00
CA LEU A 313 3.87 -9.53 -0.60
C LEU A 313 4.63 -9.46 0.71
N VAL A 314 4.65 -10.56 1.45
CA VAL A 314 5.49 -10.75 2.63
C VAL A 314 6.72 -11.56 2.23
N THR A 315 7.91 -11.04 2.54
CA THR A 315 9.17 -11.69 2.21
C THR A 315 10.16 -11.61 3.37
N ASP A 316 11.03 -12.60 3.47
CA ASP A 316 12.22 -12.59 4.33
C ASP A 316 13.49 -12.16 3.57
N GLN A 317 13.36 -11.88 2.27
CA GLN A 317 14.45 -11.46 1.40
C GLN A 317 14.56 -9.93 1.35
N TYR A 318 15.71 -9.37 1.74
CA TYR A 318 16.04 -7.98 1.44
C TYR A 318 16.70 -7.92 0.07
N HIS A 319 15.89 -7.76 -0.96
CA HIS A 319 16.33 -7.64 -2.35
C HIS A 319 15.81 -6.32 -2.94
N PRO A 320 16.45 -5.18 -2.61
CA PRO A 320 15.99 -3.86 -3.05
C PRO A 320 16.23 -3.65 -4.55
N SER A 321 15.27 -3.00 -5.20
CA SER A 321 15.34 -2.63 -6.62
C SER A 321 14.63 -1.29 -6.86
N PRO A 322 15.04 -0.50 -7.86
CA PRO A 322 14.30 0.69 -8.28
C PRO A 322 12.89 0.42 -8.80
N ASN A 323 12.56 -0.84 -9.09
CA ASN A 323 11.30 -1.25 -9.72
C ASN A 323 10.16 -1.52 -8.74
N TYR A 324 10.45 -1.57 -7.45
CA TYR A 324 9.46 -1.79 -6.40
C TYR A 324 9.90 -1.14 -5.09
N HIS A 325 9.04 -1.25 -4.09
CA HIS A 325 9.31 -0.75 -2.75
C HIS A 325 9.47 -1.92 -1.79
N LEU A 326 10.46 -1.83 -0.91
CA LEU A 326 10.58 -2.67 0.27
C LEU A 326 10.39 -1.81 1.52
N PHE A 327 9.52 -2.26 2.42
CA PHE A 327 9.29 -1.68 3.73
C PHE A 327 9.55 -2.75 4.79
N LEU A 328 9.93 -2.36 5.99
CA LEU A 328 9.88 -3.29 7.11
C LEU A 328 8.46 -3.81 7.28
N HIS A 329 8.31 -5.09 7.64
CA HIS A 329 6.99 -5.62 7.95
C HIS A 329 6.47 -5.01 9.27
N PRO A 330 5.21 -4.53 9.33
CA PRO A 330 4.71 -3.77 10.48
C PRO A 330 4.50 -4.59 11.75
N THR A 331 4.66 -5.92 11.71
CA THR A 331 4.42 -6.80 12.87
C THR A 331 5.32 -8.04 12.94
N ILE A 332 5.97 -8.44 11.84
CA ILE A 332 6.82 -9.64 11.80
C ILE A 332 8.29 -9.22 11.75
N PRO A 333 9.08 -9.50 12.81
CA PRO A 333 10.50 -9.15 12.83
C PRO A 333 11.29 -9.77 11.69
N LYS A 334 12.26 -9.02 11.14
CA LYS A 334 13.16 -9.47 10.05
C LYS A 334 12.44 -9.89 8.76
N HIS A 335 11.24 -9.39 8.56
CA HIS A 335 10.48 -9.54 7.32
C HIS A 335 10.20 -8.19 6.71
N TYR A 336 9.86 -8.22 5.44
CA TYR A 336 9.59 -7.03 4.64
C TYR A 336 8.24 -7.16 3.94
N MET A 337 7.63 -6.02 3.66
CA MET A 337 6.56 -5.90 2.69
C MET A 337 7.16 -5.43 1.38
N GLY A 338 7.06 -6.24 0.33
CA GLY A 338 7.30 -5.80 -1.04
C GLY A 338 6.03 -5.17 -1.61
N MET A 339 6.19 -4.04 -2.31
CA MET A 339 5.07 -3.35 -2.98
C MET A 339 5.44 -2.99 -4.40
N ILE A 340 4.64 -3.45 -5.36
CA ILE A 340 4.79 -3.14 -6.78
C ILE A 340 3.52 -2.43 -7.24
N CYS A 341 3.67 -1.25 -7.85
CA CYS A 341 2.57 -0.43 -8.30
C CYS A 341 2.57 -0.32 -9.83
N TYR A 342 1.40 -0.52 -10.44
CA TYR A 342 1.16 -0.34 -11.87
C TYR A 342 0.04 0.68 -12.09
N CYS A 343 0.26 1.65 -12.98
CA CYS A 343 -0.77 2.63 -13.35
C CYS A 343 -1.93 1.99 -14.12
N ASN A 344 -1.61 1.01 -14.97
CA ASN A 344 -2.56 0.42 -15.91
C ASN A 344 -3.17 -0.86 -15.33
N GLY A 345 -4.22 -0.70 -14.52
CA GLY A 345 -5.06 -1.79 -14.03
C GLY A 345 -6.34 -1.94 -14.86
N ALA A 346 -7.50 -1.75 -14.21
CA ALA A 346 -8.82 -1.86 -14.84
C ALA A 346 -8.97 -0.86 -16.00
N LEU A 347 -8.43 0.35 -15.87
CA LEU A 347 -8.54 1.39 -16.90
C LEU A 347 -8.04 0.92 -18.27
N ALA A 348 -6.92 0.19 -18.31
CA ALA A 348 -6.39 -0.33 -19.58
C ALA A 348 -7.26 -1.46 -20.12
N ARG A 349 -7.78 -2.33 -19.25
CA ARG A 349 -8.73 -3.41 -19.66
C ARG A 349 -10.06 -2.84 -20.15
N GLU A 350 -10.57 -1.79 -19.53
CA GLU A 350 -11.80 -1.09 -19.96
C GLU A 350 -11.66 -0.53 -21.37
N LYS A 351 -10.50 0.03 -21.73
CA LYS A 351 -10.27 0.52 -23.10
C LYS A 351 -10.35 -0.58 -24.16
N ILE A 352 -9.97 -1.80 -23.83
CA ILE A 352 -10.10 -2.94 -24.75
C ILE A 352 -11.54 -3.48 -24.75
N ARG A 353 -12.17 -3.60 -23.58
CA ARG A 353 -13.58 -3.95 -23.46
C ARG A 353 -14.46 -3.02 -24.31
N ASP A 354 -14.22 -1.72 -24.26
CA ASP A 354 -15.01 -0.71 -24.96
C ASP A 354 -14.86 -0.81 -26.51
N GLN A 355 -13.80 -1.44 -27.00
CA GLN A 355 -13.68 -1.80 -28.41
C GLN A 355 -14.48 -3.05 -28.80
N MET A 356 -14.85 -3.88 -27.82
CA MET A 356 -15.60 -5.13 -28.03
C MET A 356 -17.10 -4.96 -27.79
N SER A 357 -17.53 -3.93 -27.05
CA SER A 357 -18.92 -3.71 -26.66
C SER A 357 -19.25 -2.24 -26.55
N GLU A 358 -20.19 -1.76 -27.39
CA GLU A 358 -20.71 -0.39 -27.34
C GLU A 358 -21.47 -0.09 -26.05
N THR A 359 -21.98 -1.12 -25.37
CA THR A 359 -22.70 -1.01 -24.08
C THR A 359 -21.78 -1.13 -22.88
N HIS A 360 -20.46 -1.19 -23.09
CA HIS A 360 -19.44 -1.38 -22.05
C HIS A 360 -19.63 -2.69 -21.24
N ASP A 361 -20.22 -3.71 -21.86
CA ASP A 361 -20.42 -5.01 -21.23
C ASP A 361 -19.12 -5.82 -21.17
N TRP A 362 -18.90 -6.48 -20.06
CA TRP A 362 -17.74 -7.34 -19.84
C TRP A 362 -17.88 -8.73 -20.47
N GLU A 363 -19.08 -9.15 -20.86
CA GLU A 363 -19.30 -10.53 -21.35
C GLU A 363 -18.45 -10.87 -22.60
N PRO A 364 -18.38 -10.05 -23.67
CA PRO A 364 -17.50 -10.36 -24.80
C PRO A 364 -16.02 -10.43 -24.42
N PHE A 365 -15.57 -9.53 -23.52
CA PHE A 365 -14.21 -9.53 -23.00
C PHE A 365 -13.92 -10.82 -22.20
N ASN A 366 -14.81 -11.19 -21.28
CA ASN A 366 -14.67 -12.38 -20.44
C ASN A 366 -14.66 -13.66 -21.28
N ALA A 367 -15.54 -13.75 -22.29
CA ALA A 367 -15.57 -14.87 -23.24
C ALA A 367 -14.23 -15.01 -23.98
N ALA A 368 -13.62 -13.91 -24.40
CA ALA A 368 -12.30 -13.93 -25.04
C ALA A 368 -11.20 -14.40 -24.09
N VAL A 369 -11.17 -13.86 -22.86
CA VAL A 369 -10.18 -14.23 -21.83
C VAL A 369 -10.26 -15.72 -21.47
N THR A 370 -11.46 -16.29 -21.41
CA THR A 370 -11.66 -17.71 -21.03
C THR A 370 -11.61 -18.67 -22.21
N SER A 371 -11.63 -18.15 -23.46
CA SER A 371 -11.65 -18.98 -24.67
C SER A 371 -10.42 -19.90 -24.77
N GLN A 372 -10.68 -21.20 -24.93
CA GLN A 372 -9.65 -22.19 -25.22
C GLN A 372 -9.34 -22.31 -26.72
N SER A 373 -10.28 -21.89 -27.58
CA SER A 373 -10.11 -21.92 -29.03
C SER A 373 -9.33 -20.72 -29.58
N LEU A 374 -9.25 -19.62 -28.81
CA LEU A 374 -8.46 -18.47 -29.17
C LEU A 374 -7.01 -18.72 -28.79
N ASN A 375 -6.19 -19.03 -29.81
CA ASN A 375 -4.78 -19.34 -29.60
C ASN A 375 -3.94 -18.05 -29.64
N ASN A 376 -3.31 -17.73 -28.53
CA ASN A 376 -2.37 -16.62 -28.38
C ASN A 376 -1.01 -17.06 -27.79
N ASP A 377 -0.65 -18.34 -27.94
CA ASP A 377 0.55 -18.92 -27.33
C ASP A 377 1.85 -18.24 -27.80
N ASN A 378 1.84 -17.72 -29.00
CA ASN A 378 2.95 -17.00 -29.62
C ASN A 378 2.74 -15.48 -29.69
N GLU A 379 1.88 -14.94 -28.84
CA GLU A 379 1.58 -13.52 -28.77
C GLU A 379 1.98 -12.94 -27.42
N ILE A 380 2.47 -11.70 -27.43
CA ILE A 380 2.76 -10.90 -26.24
C ILE A 380 2.47 -9.44 -26.53
N ALA A 381 1.96 -8.70 -25.54
CA ALA A 381 1.69 -7.28 -25.70
C ALA A 381 1.85 -6.49 -24.42
N CYS A 382 2.12 -5.20 -24.54
CA CYS A 382 2.09 -4.23 -23.45
C CYS A 382 1.10 -3.11 -23.80
N TYR A 383 0.24 -2.78 -22.83
CA TYR A 383 -0.84 -1.80 -22.98
C TYR A 383 -0.72 -0.74 -21.87
N PHE A 384 -0.04 0.35 -22.17
CA PHE A 384 0.25 1.43 -21.23
C PHE A 384 -0.36 2.78 -21.67
N PRO A 385 -1.69 2.92 -21.68
CA PRO A 385 -2.36 4.14 -22.13
C PRO A 385 -2.02 5.40 -21.32
N LEU A 386 -1.54 5.25 -20.08
CA LEU A 386 -1.15 6.34 -19.19
C LEU A 386 0.39 6.46 -19.01
N GLY A 387 1.17 5.68 -19.78
CA GLY A 387 2.53 5.35 -19.37
C GLY A 387 2.51 4.31 -18.25
N GLU A 388 3.67 3.83 -17.83
CA GLU A 388 3.74 2.85 -16.74
C GLU A 388 4.85 3.20 -15.75
N ILE A 389 4.68 2.76 -14.49
CA ILE A 389 5.69 2.91 -13.44
C ILE A 389 6.74 1.80 -13.58
N VAL A 390 6.28 0.57 -13.88
CA VAL A 390 7.13 -0.62 -14.01
C VAL A 390 6.69 -1.43 -15.24
N PRO A 391 7.46 -1.37 -16.35
CA PRO A 391 8.64 -0.55 -16.59
C PRO A 391 8.34 0.96 -16.62
N SER A 392 9.34 1.80 -16.32
CA SER A 392 9.17 3.26 -16.35
C SER A 392 9.19 3.78 -17.79
N VAL A 393 8.00 3.86 -18.40
CA VAL A 393 7.84 4.21 -19.82
C VAL A 393 6.67 5.19 -20.03
N PRO A 394 6.75 6.04 -21.07
CA PRO A 394 5.64 6.90 -21.48
C PRO A 394 4.46 6.08 -22.03
N SER A 395 3.33 6.76 -22.29
CA SER A 395 2.17 6.14 -22.94
C SER A 395 2.58 5.38 -24.21
N SER A 396 2.27 4.09 -24.23
CA SER A 396 2.67 3.20 -25.33
C SER A 396 1.78 1.97 -25.45
N TYR A 397 1.70 1.46 -26.66
CA TYR A 397 1.09 0.17 -26.99
C TYR A 397 2.08 -0.61 -27.84
N ARG A 398 2.39 -1.84 -27.46
CA ARG A 398 3.26 -2.73 -28.23
C ARG A 398 2.62 -4.10 -28.31
N ARG A 399 2.58 -4.66 -29.51
CA ARG A 399 2.16 -6.02 -29.79
C ARG A 399 3.25 -6.73 -30.55
N ALA A 400 3.49 -7.98 -30.22
CA ALA A 400 4.46 -8.79 -30.93
C ALA A 400 3.99 -10.24 -31.04
N VAL A 401 4.48 -10.89 -32.07
CA VAL A 401 4.41 -12.35 -32.20
C VAL A 401 5.83 -12.89 -32.09
N PHE A 402 5.97 -14.08 -31.50
CA PHE A 402 7.24 -14.76 -31.32
C PHE A 402 7.10 -16.24 -31.65
N GLY A 403 8.18 -16.92 -31.99
CA GLY A 403 8.16 -18.33 -32.33
C GLY A 403 9.47 -18.76 -32.99
N LYS A 404 9.64 -20.06 -33.20
CA LYS A 404 10.80 -20.54 -33.92
C LYS A 404 10.76 -20.07 -35.35
N SER A 405 11.89 -19.54 -35.83
CA SER A 405 12.13 -19.32 -37.24
C SER A 405 11.87 -20.61 -38.04
N ALA A 406 11.47 -20.49 -39.31
CA ALA A 406 11.26 -21.64 -40.19
C ALA A 406 12.50 -22.55 -40.30
N ASP A 407 13.68 -22.04 -39.95
CA ASP A 407 14.97 -22.73 -39.94
C ASP A 407 15.38 -23.32 -38.56
N GLY A 408 14.54 -23.21 -37.52
CA GLY A 408 14.76 -23.82 -36.21
C GLY A 408 15.73 -23.05 -35.31
N GLU A 409 16.20 -21.90 -35.71
CA GLU A 409 17.02 -20.98 -34.92
C GLU A 409 16.16 -20.00 -34.12
N ASP A 410 16.68 -19.55 -33.00
CA ASP A 410 16.13 -18.76 -31.90
C ASP A 410 14.86 -17.92 -32.16
N GLU A 411 13.99 -17.89 -31.14
CA GLU A 411 12.74 -17.13 -31.05
C GLU A 411 12.91 -15.65 -31.41
N SER A 412 12.65 -15.28 -32.66
CA SER A 412 12.67 -13.87 -33.08
C SER A 412 11.36 -13.18 -32.71
N LEU A 413 11.43 -12.17 -31.85
CA LEU A 413 10.29 -11.29 -31.60
C LEU A 413 10.06 -10.38 -32.80
N ARG A 414 8.81 -10.34 -33.30
CA ARG A 414 8.41 -9.45 -34.41
C ARG A 414 7.24 -8.57 -33.98
N LEU A 415 7.44 -7.27 -33.99
CA LEU A 415 6.38 -6.29 -33.71
C LEU A 415 5.28 -6.37 -34.78
N VAL A 416 4.03 -6.22 -34.33
CA VAL A 416 2.84 -6.15 -35.19
C VAL A 416 1.95 -4.99 -34.76
N ASP A 417 1.23 -4.39 -35.74
CA ASP A 417 0.33 -3.27 -35.44
C ASP A 417 -0.95 -3.73 -34.74
N ALA A 418 -1.45 -4.92 -35.10
CA ALA A 418 -2.63 -5.52 -34.53
C ALA A 418 -2.50 -7.05 -34.53
N PHE A 419 -3.22 -7.70 -33.63
CA PHE A 419 -3.49 -9.13 -33.68
C PHE A 419 -4.67 -9.42 -34.63
N GLU A 420 -5.00 -10.70 -34.80
CA GLU A 420 -6.09 -11.13 -35.69
C GLU A 420 -7.44 -10.49 -35.32
N SER A 421 -7.70 -10.26 -34.04
CA SER A 421 -8.90 -9.59 -33.56
C SER A 421 -8.69 -8.94 -32.19
N VAL A 422 -9.60 -8.04 -31.78
CA VAL A 422 -9.61 -7.43 -30.44
C VAL A 422 -9.79 -8.47 -29.32
N ALA A 423 -10.34 -9.66 -29.62
CA ALA A 423 -10.41 -10.76 -28.67
C ALA A 423 -9.03 -11.26 -28.25
N HIS A 424 -8.04 -11.23 -29.13
CA HIS A 424 -6.64 -11.50 -28.79
C HIS A 424 -6.08 -10.43 -27.85
N ASP A 425 -6.39 -9.15 -28.09
CA ASP A 425 -6.00 -8.07 -27.19
C ASP A 425 -6.60 -8.25 -25.79
N ALA A 426 -7.86 -8.67 -25.68
CA ALA A 426 -8.53 -8.92 -24.39
C ALA A 426 -7.85 -10.03 -23.59
N LYS A 427 -7.43 -11.10 -24.25
CA LYS A 427 -6.69 -12.21 -23.61
C LYS A 427 -5.27 -11.77 -23.25
N ASN A 428 -4.56 -11.15 -24.18
CA ASN A 428 -3.18 -10.72 -24.01
C ASN A 428 -3.01 -9.64 -22.92
N ILE A 429 -3.95 -8.69 -22.75
CA ILE A 429 -3.80 -7.66 -21.71
C ILE A 429 -3.85 -8.28 -20.30
N VAL A 430 -4.76 -9.22 -20.06
CA VAL A 430 -4.86 -9.86 -18.75
C VAL A 430 -3.63 -10.72 -18.47
N GLU A 431 -3.18 -11.49 -19.47
CA GLU A 431 -1.98 -12.34 -19.36
C GLU A 431 -0.71 -11.50 -19.16
N SER A 432 -0.52 -10.43 -19.92
CA SER A 432 0.67 -9.56 -19.83
C SER A 432 0.74 -8.84 -18.48
N GLN A 433 -0.40 -8.34 -17.98
CA GLN A 433 -0.44 -7.73 -16.65
C GLN A 433 -0.09 -8.75 -15.56
N ALA A 434 -0.67 -9.94 -15.61
CA ALA A 434 -0.37 -11.00 -14.66
C ALA A 434 1.09 -11.50 -14.78
N LEU A 435 1.62 -11.59 -16.01
CA LEU A 435 3.00 -12.01 -16.26
C LEU A 435 4.00 -10.97 -15.77
N SER A 436 3.74 -9.66 -15.98
CA SER A 436 4.52 -8.58 -15.40
C SER A 436 4.56 -8.67 -13.87
N CYS A 437 3.42 -8.97 -13.25
CA CYS A 437 3.35 -9.23 -11.81
C CYS A 437 4.23 -10.41 -11.40
N ARG A 438 4.10 -11.54 -12.11
CA ARG A 438 4.85 -12.77 -11.83
C ARG A 438 6.36 -12.54 -11.87
N VAL A 439 6.87 -11.91 -12.92
CA VAL A 439 8.32 -11.74 -13.09
C VAL A 439 8.92 -10.81 -12.04
N ARG A 440 8.16 -9.82 -11.58
CA ARG A 440 8.66 -8.83 -10.63
C ARG A 440 8.54 -9.25 -9.16
N ILE A 441 7.65 -10.20 -8.84
CA ILE A 441 7.65 -10.79 -7.50
C ILE A 441 8.70 -11.90 -7.34
N SER A 442 9.12 -12.55 -8.43
CA SER A 442 10.02 -13.71 -8.36
C SER A 442 11.30 -13.46 -7.56
N PRO A 443 12.03 -12.34 -7.70
CA PRO A 443 13.23 -12.08 -6.90
C PRO A 443 12.96 -11.91 -5.41
N LEU A 444 11.71 -11.60 -5.05
CA LEU A 444 11.28 -11.40 -3.66
C LEU A 444 10.76 -12.68 -2.99
N LEU A 445 10.57 -13.75 -3.76
CA LEU A 445 10.19 -15.05 -3.21
C LEU A 445 11.45 -15.82 -2.77
N SER A 446 11.34 -16.56 -1.66
CA SER A 446 12.46 -17.35 -1.15
C SER A 446 12.84 -18.51 -2.08
N GLU A 447 14.05 -19.04 -1.93
CA GLU A 447 14.57 -20.14 -2.76
C GLU A 447 13.71 -21.41 -2.66
N ASP A 448 13.11 -21.67 -1.51
CA ASP A 448 12.20 -22.81 -1.30
C ASP A 448 10.97 -22.79 -2.22
N CYS A 449 10.65 -21.62 -2.77
CA CYS A 449 9.56 -21.46 -3.74
C CYS A 449 9.95 -21.87 -5.17
N SER A 450 11.22 -22.20 -5.41
CA SER A 450 11.73 -22.59 -6.73
C SER A 450 11.19 -23.95 -7.14
N ASP A 451 10.65 -24.04 -8.36
CA ASP A 451 10.25 -25.31 -8.95
C ASP A 451 11.42 -25.92 -9.74
N THR A 452 12.24 -26.69 -9.05
CA THR A 452 13.44 -27.32 -9.64
C THR A 452 13.14 -28.32 -10.79
N SER A 453 11.89 -28.74 -10.95
CA SER A 453 11.48 -29.58 -12.07
C SER A 453 11.21 -28.79 -13.35
N CYS A 454 11.19 -27.47 -13.24
CA CYS A 454 11.01 -26.57 -14.36
C CYS A 454 12.34 -26.43 -15.12
N LYS A 455 12.42 -27.06 -16.30
CA LYS A 455 13.57 -26.91 -17.19
C LYS A 455 13.41 -25.62 -17.96
N MET A 456 13.97 -24.54 -17.45
CA MET A 456 14.12 -23.29 -18.18
C MET A 456 15.55 -23.21 -18.74
N GLY A 457 15.71 -22.59 -19.89
CA GLY A 457 17.05 -22.38 -20.50
C GLY A 457 17.95 -21.56 -19.57
N SER A 458 19.27 -21.63 -19.79
CA SER A 458 20.28 -20.86 -19.05
C SER A 458 20.40 -19.39 -19.50
N SER A 459 19.54 -18.92 -20.40
CA SER A 459 19.54 -17.54 -20.89
C SER A 459 19.19 -16.58 -19.77
N GLN A 460 19.79 -15.40 -19.81
CA GLN A 460 19.40 -14.30 -18.94
C GLN A 460 18.22 -13.54 -19.53
N VAL A 461 17.36 -13.04 -18.69
CA VAL A 461 16.30 -12.10 -19.03
C VAL A 461 16.53 -10.81 -18.27
N HIS A 462 16.21 -9.70 -18.93
CA HIS A 462 16.39 -8.37 -18.36
C HIS A 462 15.03 -7.68 -18.24
N PHE A 463 14.70 -7.30 -17.03
CA PHE A 463 13.53 -6.49 -16.72
C PHE A 463 13.98 -5.21 -16.01
N ASP A 464 13.88 -4.09 -16.69
CA ASP A 464 14.30 -2.77 -16.21
C ASP A 464 15.80 -2.74 -15.79
N CYS A 465 16.07 -2.54 -14.49
CA CYS A 465 17.42 -2.50 -13.94
C CYS A 465 17.94 -3.89 -13.52
N ASP A 466 17.07 -4.89 -13.51
CA ASP A 466 17.38 -6.22 -12.98
C ASP A 466 17.76 -7.17 -14.13
N ASN A 467 18.80 -7.93 -13.91
CA ASN A 467 19.34 -8.87 -14.90
C ASN A 467 19.57 -10.23 -14.23
N PHE A 468 18.58 -11.11 -14.33
CA PHE A 468 18.58 -12.41 -13.69
C PHE A 468 18.64 -13.56 -14.67
N PRO A 469 19.19 -14.72 -14.27
CA PRO A 469 19.00 -15.96 -15.01
C PRO A 469 17.50 -16.28 -15.12
N LEU A 470 17.10 -16.83 -16.26
CA LEU A 470 15.68 -17.21 -16.48
C LEU A 470 15.14 -18.15 -15.38
N THR A 471 16.03 -18.91 -14.75
CA THR A 471 15.71 -19.82 -13.63
C THR A 471 15.17 -19.11 -12.40
N GLU A 472 15.52 -17.84 -12.16
CA GLU A 472 14.96 -17.07 -11.04
C GLU A 472 13.44 -16.87 -11.16
N TYR A 473 12.90 -16.92 -12.36
CA TYR A 473 11.46 -16.75 -12.62
C TYR A 473 10.66 -18.06 -12.52
N THR A 474 11.28 -19.12 -11.97
CA THR A 474 10.62 -20.40 -11.67
C THR A 474 9.97 -20.43 -10.29
N LYS A 475 10.12 -19.38 -9.49
CA LYS A 475 9.56 -19.27 -8.16
C LYS A 475 8.04 -19.06 -8.23
N ARG A 476 7.31 -19.73 -7.34
CA ARG A 476 5.86 -19.68 -7.25
C ARG A 476 5.45 -19.16 -5.87
N PRO A 477 4.52 -18.20 -5.77
CA PRO A 477 4.01 -17.79 -4.46
C PRO A 477 3.33 -18.97 -3.76
N ARG A 478 3.31 -18.93 -2.44
CA ARG A 478 2.62 -19.93 -1.63
C ARG A 478 1.11 -19.79 -1.78
N ARG A 479 0.56 -18.62 -1.49
CA ARG A 479 -0.85 -18.28 -1.66
C ARG A 479 -0.99 -16.95 -2.39
N ALA A 480 -2.09 -16.79 -3.15
CA ALA A 480 -2.44 -15.53 -3.78
C ALA A 480 -3.83 -15.08 -3.31
N PHE A 481 -3.92 -13.83 -2.87
CA PHE A 481 -5.15 -13.18 -2.42
C PHE A 481 -5.50 -12.05 -3.38
N PHE A 482 -6.76 -12.00 -3.81
CA PHE A 482 -7.24 -11.02 -4.78
C PHE A 482 -8.27 -10.10 -4.13
N VAL A 483 -8.05 -8.78 -4.28
CA VAL A 483 -8.93 -7.71 -3.76
C VAL A 483 -9.19 -6.67 -4.85
N GLY A 484 -10.06 -5.70 -4.56
CA GLY A 484 -10.41 -4.62 -5.48
C GLY A 484 -11.56 -4.94 -6.41
N GLY A 485 -12.00 -3.96 -7.19
CA GLY A 485 -13.21 -4.06 -8.01
C GLY A 485 -13.18 -5.19 -9.02
N ALA A 486 -12.06 -5.37 -9.73
CA ALA A 486 -11.93 -6.41 -10.75
C ALA A 486 -11.66 -7.81 -10.16
N SER A 487 -11.45 -7.94 -8.83
CA SER A 487 -11.39 -9.26 -8.20
C SER A 487 -12.74 -10.01 -8.25
N LYS A 488 -13.83 -9.29 -8.52
CA LYS A 488 -15.16 -9.87 -8.72
C LYS A 488 -15.38 -10.48 -10.12
N ASN A 489 -14.46 -10.24 -11.05
CA ASN A 489 -14.52 -10.79 -12.40
C ASN A 489 -13.74 -12.11 -12.45
N ASP A 490 -14.46 -13.22 -12.53
CA ASP A 490 -13.89 -14.58 -12.50
C ASP A 490 -12.91 -14.84 -13.63
N ALA A 491 -13.16 -14.33 -14.84
CA ALA A 491 -12.27 -14.51 -15.98
C ALA A 491 -10.89 -13.89 -15.73
N ILE A 492 -10.88 -12.66 -15.21
CA ILE A 492 -9.65 -11.93 -14.90
C ILE A 492 -8.90 -12.63 -13.76
N VAL A 493 -9.59 -12.90 -12.65
CA VAL A 493 -8.95 -13.47 -11.45
C VAL A 493 -8.40 -14.87 -11.71
N THR A 494 -9.15 -15.72 -12.41
CA THR A 494 -8.68 -17.07 -12.78
C THR A 494 -7.42 -16.98 -13.63
N ARG A 495 -7.36 -16.05 -14.59
CA ARG A 495 -6.18 -15.88 -15.45
C ARG A 495 -4.98 -15.40 -14.64
N PHE A 496 -5.15 -14.43 -13.75
CA PHE A 496 -4.09 -13.99 -12.83
C PHE A 496 -3.60 -15.16 -11.96
N ALA A 497 -4.51 -15.95 -11.39
CA ALA A 497 -4.17 -17.12 -10.57
C ALA A 497 -3.34 -18.15 -11.36
N GLN A 498 -3.72 -18.44 -12.62
CA GLN A 498 -2.99 -19.36 -13.49
C GLN A 498 -1.56 -18.86 -13.77
N VAL A 499 -1.40 -17.58 -14.08
CA VAL A 499 -0.09 -17.01 -14.42
C VAL A 499 0.82 -16.91 -13.18
N LEU A 500 0.29 -16.48 -12.02
CA LEU A 500 1.06 -16.38 -10.77
C LEU A 500 1.41 -17.76 -10.21
N GLY A 501 0.51 -18.73 -10.33
CA GLY A 501 0.78 -20.12 -10.05
C GLY A 501 0.90 -20.48 -8.57
N ALA A 502 0.13 -19.86 -7.67
CA ALA A 502 0.19 -20.16 -6.24
C ALA A 502 0.05 -21.65 -5.93
N THR A 503 0.89 -22.15 -4.99
CA THR A 503 1.02 -23.58 -4.71
C THR A 503 0.05 -24.12 -3.68
N GLU A 504 -0.42 -23.26 -2.74
CA GLU A 504 -1.31 -23.65 -1.64
C GLU A 504 -2.73 -23.10 -1.78
N GLY A 505 -2.99 -22.23 -2.76
CA GLY A 505 -4.33 -21.75 -3.06
C GLY A 505 -4.41 -20.31 -3.53
N ASN A 506 -5.54 -20.03 -4.15
CA ASN A 506 -5.94 -18.70 -4.60
C ASN A 506 -7.24 -18.33 -3.90
N TYR A 507 -7.32 -17.10 -3.40
CA TYR A 507 -8.41 -16.64 -2.56
C TYR A 507 -8.89 -15.27 -2.99
N ARG A 508 -10.18 -15.01 -2.84
CA ARG A 508 -10.79 -13.69 -3.00
C ARG A 508 -11.24 -13.18 -1.64
N LEU A 509 -10.91 -11.95 -1.31
CA LEU A 509 -11.46 -11.30 -0.14
C LEU A 509 -12.83 -10.70 -0.46
N GLU A 510 -13.77 -11.00 0.41
CA GLU A 510 -15.11 -10.41 0.40
C GLU A 510 -15.18 -9.13 1.25
N THR A 511 -14.27 -8.97 2.20
CA THR A 511 -14.33 -7.90 3.20
C THR A 511 -13.81 -6.59 2.63
N PRO A 512 -14.63 -5.56 2.46
CA PRO A 512 -14.16 -4.22 2.16
C PRO A 512 -13.42 -3.64 3.37
N ASN A 513 -12.51 -2.68 3.12
CA ASN A 513 -11.84 -1.90 4.17
C ASN A 513 -10.65 -2.60 4.86
N SER A 514 -9.85 -3.32 4.10
CA SER A 514 -8.67 -4.04 4.61
C SER A 514 -7.74 -3.16 5.46
N CYS A 515 -7.53 -1.89 5.08
CA CYS A 515 -6.67 -0.98 5.83
C CYS A 515 -7.14 -0.77 7.28
N ALA A 516 -8.40 -0.37 7.47
CA ALA A 516 -8.96 -0.18 8.81
C ALA A 516 -9.04 -1.50 9.59
N LEU A 517 -9.34 -2.61 8.89
CA LEU A 517 -9.41 -3.95 9.50
C LEU A 517 -8.04 -4.41 10.01
N GLY A 518 -6.97 -4.18 9.23
CA GLY A 518 -5.60 -4.41 9.68
C GLY A 518 -5.25 -3.60 10.92
N GLY A 519 -5.73 -2.36 11.01
CA GLY A 519 -5.66 -1.52 12.20
C GLY A 519 -6.36 -2.14 13.41
N CYS A 520 -7.59 -2.67 13.23
CA CYS A 520 -8.32 -3.39 14.29
C CYS A 520 -7.55 -4.59 14.81
N TYR A 521 -7.04 -5.43 13.89
CA TYR A 521 -6.32 -6.67 14.26
C TYR A 521 -5.00 -6.34 14.97
N ARG A 522 -4.30 -5.31 14.50
CA ARG A 522 -3.09 -4.82 15.18
C ARG A 522 -3.41 -4.27 16.57
N ALA A 523 -4.49 -3.50 16.75
CA ALA A 523 -4.91 -2.99 18.05
C ALA A 523 -5.20 -4.13 19.04
N LEU A 524 -6.00 -5.12 18.63
CA LEU A 524 -6.33 -6.29 19.44
C LEU A 524 -5.09 -7.09 19.83
N TRP A 525 -4.26 -7.48 18.85
CA TRP A 525 -3.05 -8.25 19.12
C TRP A 525 -2.07 -7.50 20.01
N SER A 526 -1.83 -6.21 19.73
CA SER A 526 -0.91 -5.39 20.52
C SER A 526 -1.38 -5.25 21.96
N HIS A 527 -2.69 -5.07 22.19
CA HIS A 527 -3.26 -5.03 23.54
C HIS A 527 -3.08 -6.37 24.26
N LEU A 528 -3.45 -7.48 23.62
CA LEU A 528 -3.29 -8.81 24.23
C LEU A 528 -1.83 -9.14 24.52
N SER A 529 -0.91 -8.74 23.67
CA SER A 529 0.53 -8.96 23.86
C SER A 529 1.09 -8.09 24.98
N HIS A 530 0.71 -6.82 25.03
CA HIS A 530 1.13 -5.89 26.08
C HIS A 530 0.66 -6.32 27.47
N GLU A 531 -0.57 -6.79 27.56
CA GLU A 531 -1.16 -7.32 28.81
C GLU A 531 -0.71 -8.77 29.13
N ASN A 532 0.21 -9.34 28.33
CA ASN A 532 0.67 -10.73 28.46
C ASN A 532 -0.45 -11.79 28.38
N LEU A 533 -1.53 -11.48 27.65
CA LEU A 533 -2.67 -12.38 27.44
C LEU A 533 -2.47 -13.32 26.24
N THR A 534 -1.52 -13.03 25.37
CA THR A 534 -1.10 -13.92 24.28
C THR A 534 0.42 -13.96 24.16
N PRO A 535 1.04 -15.15 24.05
CA PRO A 535 2.45 -15.31 23.72
C PRO A 535 2.71 -15.38 22.21
N LEU A 536 1.65 -15.31 21.38
CA LEU A 536 1.75 -15.52 19.94
C LEU A 536 2.27 -14.28 19.23
N ALA A 537 3.17 -14.46 18.27
CA ALA A 537 3.50 -13.45 17.27
C ALA A 537 2.24 -13.10 16.43
N PHE A 538 2.23 -11.94 15.79
CA PHE A 538 1.05 -11.43 15.09
C PHE A 538 0.51 -12.39 14.02
N ASP A 539 1.39 -12.93 13.18
CA ASP A 539 1.04 -13.87 12.13
C ASP A 539 0.43 -15.18 12.68
N GLN A 540 1.00 -15.69 13.78
CA GLN A 540 0.49 -16.88 14.45
C GLN A 540 -0.86 -16.62 15.11
N PHE A 541 -0.99 -15.45 15.76
CA PHE A 541 -2.25 -15.01 16.35
C PHE A 541 -3.34 -14.91 15.28
N LEU A 542 -3.04 -14.22 14.18
CA LEU A 542 -4.02 -14.00 13.13
C LEU A 542 -4.37 -15.32 12.40
N ASN A 543 -3.40 -16.17 12.10
CA ASN A 543 -3.65 -17.49 11.51
C ASN A 543 -4.60 -18.37 12.36
N LYS A 544 -4.47 -18.28 13.69
CA LYS A 544 -5.28 -19.06 14.63
C LYS A 544 -6.71 -18.53 14.77
N THR A 545 -6.89 -17.20 14.66
CA THR A 545 -8.17 -16.53 14.95
C THR A 545 -8.93 -16.13 13.69
N PHE A 546 -8.26 -16.09 12.52
CA PHE A 546 -8.87 -15.71 11.25
C PHE A 546 -9.95 -16.70 10.80
N ARG A 547 -11.05 -16.18 10.31
CA ARG A 547 -12.22 -16.98 9.95
C ARG A 547 -12.19 -17.33 8.46
N TRP A 548 -11.39 -18.33 8.10
CA TRP A 548 -11.20 -18.77 6.71
C TRP A 548 -12.49 -19.10 5.97
N ASP A 549 -13.50 -19.62 6.69
CA ASP A 549 -14.77 -20.04 6.08
C ASP A 549 -15.69 -18.87 5.72
N THR A 550 -15.47 -17.68 6.28
CA THR A 550 -16.38 -16.54 6.11
C THR A 550 -15.72 -15.30 5.50
N ASP A 551 -14.41 -15.12 5.69
CA ASP A 551 -13.75 -13.88 5.33
C ASP A 551 -13.03 -13.94 3.98
N VAL A 552 -12.86 -15.15 3.43
CA VAL A 552 -12.28 -15.39 2.09
C VAL A 552 -13.05 -16.47 1.32
N ASN A 553 -13.13 -16.30 0.01
CA ASN A 553 -13.64 -17.32 -0.90
C ASN A 553 -12.48 -17.98 -1.65
N SER A 554 -12.38 -19.30 -1.57
CA SER A 554 -11.41 -20.06 -2.35
C SER A 554 -11.74 -20.02 -3.84
N ILE A 555 -10.75 -19.69 -4.66
CA ILE A 555 -10.83 -19.75 -6.14
C ILE A 555 -10.30 -21.10 -6.64
N GLY A 556 -9.60 -21.85 -5.78
CA GLY A 556 -8.99 -23.13 -6.09
C GLY A 556 -7.48 -23.08 -6.24
N LEU A 557 -6.92 -24.22 -6.64
CA LEU A 557 -5.49 -24.39 -6.88
C LEU A 557 -5.18 -24.15 -8.36
N THR A 558 -3.99 -23.63 -8.64
CA THR A 558 -3.47 -23.57 -10.00
C THR A 558 -2.73 -24.87 -10.33
N GLU A 559 -3.15 -25.53 -11.40
CA GLU A 559 -2.42 -26.69 -11.90
C GLU A 559 -1.05 -26.26 -12.41
N LYS A 560 -0.04 -27.05 -12.11
CA LYS A 560 1.35 -26.76 -12.53
C LYS A 560 1.47 -26.59 -14.04
N LYS A 561 0.74 -27.38 -14.84
CA LYS A 561 0.77 -27.28 -16.31
C LYS A 561 0.32 -25.91 -16.80
N ASP A 562 -0.69 -25.31 -16.16
CA ASP A 562 -1.22 -23.98 -16.53
C ASP A 562 -0.19 -22.90 -16.26
N TRP A 563 0.50 -22.96 -15.11
CA TRP A 563 1.57 -22.04 -14.79
C TRP A 563 2.78 -22.20 -15.73
N LEU A 564 3.18 -23.44 -16.06
CA LEU A 564 4.30 -23.74 -16.98
C LEU A 564 4.05 -23.23 -18.40
N HIS A 565 2.78 -23.19 -18.84
CA HIS A 565 2.37 -22.67 -20.14
C HIS A 565 2.88 -21.24 -20.39
N TYR A 566 2.95 -20.40 -19.35
CA TYR A 566 3.42 -19.01 -19.45
C TYR A 566 4.93 -18.84 -19.44
N ASN A 567 5.71 -19.88 -19.23
CA ASN A 567 7.18 -19.76 -19.17
C ASN A 567 7.79 -19.28 -20.49
N SER A 568 7.24 -19.72 -21.62
CA SER A 568 7.68 -19.27 -22.95
C SER A 568 7.48 -17.76 -23.18
N LYS A 569 6.49 -17.17 -22.51
CA LYS A 569 6.16 -15.74 -22.62
C LYS A 569 7.09 -14.85 -21.78
N ILE A 570 7.85 -15.37 -20.82
CA ILE A 570 8.73 -14.56 -19.96
C ILE A 570 9.84 -13.92 -20.78
N HIS A 571 10.53 -14.70 -21.61
CA HIS A 571 11.58 -14.18 -22.48
C HIS A 571 11.02 -13.21 -23.50
N ALA A 572 9.87 -13.54 -24.11
CA ALA A 572 9.20 -12.66 -25.08
C ALA A 572 8.78 -11.32 -24.45
N LEU A 573 8.31 -11.33 -23.18
CA LEU A 573 8.01 -10.10 -22.45
C LEU A 573 9.26 -9.26 -22.23
N SER A 574 10.36 -9.86 -21.82
CA SER A 574 11.64 -9.18 -21.63
C SER A 574 12.12 -8.50 -22.92
N GLU A 575 12.06 -9.22 -24.05
CA GLU A 575 12.44 -8.64 -25.36
C GLU A 575 11.47 -7.55 -25.82
N LEU A 576 10.16 -7.69 -25.54
CA LEU A 576 9.17 -6.67 -25.88
C LEU A 576 9.40 -5.39 -25.07
N GLU A 577 9.68 -5.52 -23.77
CA GLU A 577 9.93 -4.36 -22.90
C GLU A 577 11.16 -3.54 -23.34
N LYS A 578 12.18 -4.16 -23.95
CA LYS A 578 13.32 -3.43 -24.55
C LYS A 578 12.95 -2.52 -25.71
N THR A 579 11.75 -2.70 -26.29
CA THR A 579 11.25 -1.88 -27.41
C THR A 579 10.39 -0.70 -26.97
N LEU A 580 10.11 -0.60 -25.68
CA LEU A 580 9.30 0.46 -25.09
C LEU A 580 10.16 1.71 -24.85
#